data_fe0e71dad868afc2992ed01306de741e
#
_entry.id   fe0e71dad868afc2992ed01306de741e
#
_cell.length_a   1.000
_cell.length_b   1.000
_cell.length_c   1.000
_cell.angle_alpha   90.00
_cell.angle_beta   90.00
_cell.angle_gamma   90.00
#
_symmetry.space_group_name_H-M   'P 1'
#
loop_
_entity.id
_entity.type
_entity.pdbx_description
1 polymer ?
#
loop_
_entity_poly.entity_id
_entity_poly.type
_entity_poly.pdbx_seq_one_letter_code
_entity_poly.pdbx_strand_id
1 'polypeptide(L)'
;MRVLIDTNVALDLLGDRRPFSESAAKLFELCETGKIDGVVSATTVTDIYYMLRKMIDRETLYSVLEKFLSVVDVGDVTGGEVFGALKSRNADFEDAAQSECARSCGADYIVTRNEKDFIRSKVQAISPNEFLEKL
;
A
#
# COMPACT_ATOMS: atom_id res chain seq x y z
N MET A 1 8.56 -8.86 -10.04
CA MET A 1 8.54 -7.43 -9.65
C MET A 1 7.78 -7.28 -8.35
N ARG A 2 8.37 -6.60 -7.39
CA ARG A 2 7.75 -6.34 -6.08
C ARG A 2 7.28 -4.88 -6.01
N VAL A 3 6.06 -4.65 -5.55
CA VAL A 3 5.51 -3.29 -5.43
C VAL A 3 4.90 -3.09 -4.05
N LEU A 4 5.18 -1.94 -3.44
CA LEU A 4 4.49 -1.52 -2.23
C LEU A 4 3.22 -0.80 -2.66
N ILE A 5 2.09 -1.21 -2.11
CA ILE A 5 0.77 -0.65 -2.42
C ILE A 5 0.39 0.30 -1.29
N ASP A 6 0.20 1.57 -1.63
CA ASP A 6 -0.14 2.60 -0.65
C ASP A 6 -1.56 2.40 -0.11
N THR A 7 -1.80 2.88 1.10
CA THR A 7 -3.08 2.74 1.81
C THR A 7 -4.27 3.19 0.98
N ASN A 8 -4.16 4.31 0.26
CA ASN A 8 -5.27 4.83 -0.55
C ASN A 8 -5.70 3.83 -1.65
N VAL A 9 -4.76 3.12 -2.25
CA VAL A 9 -5.06 2.13 -3.30
C VAL A 9 -5.73 0.89 -2.70
N ALA A 10 -5.24 0.43 -1.54
CA ALA A 10 -5.87 -0.67 -0.82
C ALA A 10 -7.31 -0.33 -0.44
N LEU A 11 -7.54 0.88 0.06
CA LEU A 11 -8.88 1.35 0.42
C LEU A 11 -9.78 1.55 -0.80
N ASP A 12 -9.22 1.91 -1.96
CA ASP A 12 -9.99 1.99 -3.20
C ASP A 12 -10.59 0.63 -3.58
N LEU A 13 -9.83 -0.45 -3.35
CA LEU A 13 -10.34 -1.80 -3.57
C LEU A 13 -11.38 -2.17 -2.51
N LEU A 14 -11.01 -2.09 -1.23
CA LEU A 14 -11.83 -2.60 -0.13
C LEU A 14 -13.10 -1.78 0.08
N GLY A 15 -13.07 -0.49 -0.22
CA GLY A 15 -14.22 0.40 -0.14
C GLY A 15 -14.93 0.63 -1.47
N ASP A 16 -14.54 -0.06 -2.53
CA ASP A 16 -15.09 0.11 -3.89
C ASP A 16 -15.22 1.59 -4.27
N ARG A 17 -14.13 2.33 -4.11
CA ARG A 17 -14.11 3.77 -4.40
C ARG A 17 -13.98 4.04 -5.90
N ARG A 18 -15.06 4.35 -6.55
CA ARG A 18 -15.07 4.65 -7.98
C ARG A 18 -14.62 6.08 -8.25
N PRO A 19 -13.91 6.33 -9.36
CA PRO A 19 -13.53 5.38 -10.43
C PRO A 19 -12.25 4.58 -10.14
N PHE A 20 -11.62 4.75 -8.98
CA PHE A 20 -10.31 4.20 -8.64
C PHE A 20 -10.32 2.69 -8.38
N SER A 21 -11.47 2.15 -7.96
CA SER A 21 -11.58 0.72 -7.62
C SER A 21 -11.31 -0.21 -8.79
N GLU A 22 -11.55 0.22 -10.03
CA GLU A 22 -11.32 -0.62 -11.20
C GLU A 22 -9.83 -0.93 -11.39
N SER A 23 -8.97 0.08 -11.37
CA SER A 23 -7.52 -0.14 -11.50
C SER A 23 -6.94 -0.83 -10.27
N ALA A 24 -7.46 -0.53 -9.09
CA ALA A 24 -7.07 -1.23 -7.87
C ALA A 24 -7.40 -2.73 -7.97
N ALA A 25 -8.58 -3.08 -8.44
CA ALA A 25 -8.99 -4.47 -8.61
C ALA A 25 -8.06 -5.22 -9.58
N LYS A 26 -7.70 -4.61 -10.70
CA LYS A 26 -6.75 -5.20 -11.66
C LYS A 26 -5.37 -5.42 -11.04
N LEU A 27 -4.90 -4.47 -10.26
CA LEU A 27 -3.63 -4.57 -9.55
C LEU A 27 -3.61 -5.76 -8.59
N PHE A 28 -4.66 -5.91 -7.79
CA PHE A 28 -4.76 -7.00 -6.82
C PHE A 28 -4.99 -8.36 -7.50
N GLU A 29 -5.64 -8.39 -8.65
CA GLU A 29 -5.73 -9.61 -9.47
C GLU A 29 -4.33 -10.09 -9.92
N LEU A 30 -3.45 -9.16 -10.28
CA LEU A 30 -2.07 -9.50 -10.63
C LEU A 30 -1.30 -10.04 -9.43
N CYS A 31 -1.57 -9.53 -8.23
CA CYS A 31 -1.00 -10.07 -6.99
C CYS A 31 -1.52 -11.49 -6.73
N GLU A 32 -2.83 -11.69 -6.87
CA GLU A 32 -3.48 -12.98 -6.61
C GLU A 32 -2.98 -14.06 -7.56
N THR A 33 -2.76 -13.72 -8.82
CA THR A 33 -2.26 -14.65 -9.82
C THR A 33 -0.74 -14.84 -9.77
N GLY A 34 -0.05 -14.13 -8.91
CA GLY A 34 1.41 -14.24 -8.75
C GLY A 34 2.23 -13.55 -9.82
N LYS A 35 1.60 -12.74 -10.68
CA LYS A 35 2.32 -11.99 -11.72
C LYS A 35 3.15 -10.85 -11.15
N ILE A 36 2.71 -10.28 -10.04
CA ILE A 36 3.48 -9.32 -9.27
C ILE A 36 3.46 -9.72 -7.80
N ASP A 37 4.47 -9.27 -7.07
CA ASP A 37 4.60 -9.50 -5.64
C ASP A 37 4.17 -8.22 -4.91
N GLY A 38 2.92 -8.20 -4.45
CA GLY A 38 2.34 -7.05 -3.77
C GLY A 38 2.67 -7.05 -2.28
N VAL A 39 3.04 -5.89 -1.76
CA VAL A 39 3.35 -5.68 -0.34
C VAL A 39 2.58 -4.48 0.15
N VAL A 40 2.01 -4.58 1.34
CA VAL A 40 1.49 -3.42 2.09
C VAL A 40 2.29 -3.28 3.36
N SER A 41 2.50 -2.05 3.84
CA SER A 41 3.21 -1.86 5.10
C SER A 41 2.36 -2.32 6.29
N ALA A 42 3.03 -2.68 7.39
CA ALA A 42 2.34 -3.03 8.64
C ALA A 42 1.42 -1.89 9.10
N THR A 43 1.83 -0.64 8.91
CA THR A 43 1.01 0.53 9.26
C THR A 43 -0.23 0.64 8.38
N THR A 44 -0.13 0.28 7.09
CA THR A 44 -1.30 0.25 6.19
C THR A 44 -2.38 -0.67 6.72
N VAL A 45 -2.02 -1.85 7.23
CA VAL A 45 -3.00 -2.82 7.76
C VAL A 45 -3.76 -2.23 8.94
N THR A 46 -3.06 -1.61 9.89
CA THR A 46 -3.70 -0.97 11.04
C THR A 46 -4.56 0.21 10.63
N ASP A 47 -4.11 1.01 9.65
CA ASP A 47 -4.87 2.14 9.13
C ASP A 47 -6.16 1.69 8.45
N ILE A 48 -6.12 0.63 7.66
CA ILE A 48 -7.30 0.06 7.00
C ILE A 48 -8.32 -0.35 8.06
N TYR A 49 -7.89 -1.11 9.09
CA TYR A 49 -8.76 -1.51 10.17
C TYR A 49 -9.41 -0.29 10.83
N TYR A 50 -8.61 0.69 11.16
CA TYR A 50 -9.07 1.88 11.87
C TYR A 50 -10.09 2.67 11.05
N MET A 51 -9.88 2.79 9.73
CA MET A 51 -10.76 3.54 8.84
C MET A 51 -12.09 2.82 8.58
N LEU A 52 -12.06 1.50 8.50
CA LEU A 52 -13.25 0.72 8.17
C LEU A 52 -14.08 0.27 9.38
N ARG A 53 -13.54 0.35 10.60
CA ARG A 53 -14.19 -0.18 11.81
C ARG A 53 -15.56 0.41 12.12
N LYS A 54 -15.83 1.64 11.64
CA LYS A 54 -17.12 2.30 11.84
C LYS A 54 -18.17 1.91 10.81
N MET A 55 -17.74 1.29 9.72
CA MET A 55 -18.60 0.99 8.58
C MET A 55 -18.91 -0.50 8.48
N ILE A 56 -18.08 -1.35 9.07
CA ILE A 56 -18.16 -2.81 8.96
C ILE A 56 -18.03 -3.40 10.38
N ASP A 57 -18.83 -4.42 10.70
CA ASP A 57 -18.73 -5.09 11.99
C ASP A 57 -17.36 -5.80 12.13
N ARG A 58 -16.94 -6.00 13.36
CA ARG A 58 -15.61 -6.51 13.67
C ARG A 58 -15.32 -7.87 13.02
N GLU A 59 -16.24 -8.81 13.11
CA GLU A 59 -16.02 -10.15 12.56
C GLU A 59 -15.85 -10.13 11.04
N THR A 60 -16.68 -9.36 10.35
CA THR A 60 -16.57 -9.17 8.91
C THR A 60 -15.26 -8.48 8.54
N LEU A 61 -14.86 -7.47 9.32
CA LEU A 61 -13.62 -6.74 9.06
C LEU A 61 -12.38 -7.63 9.21
N TYR A 62 -12.33 -8.48 10.25
CA TYR A 62 -11.25 -9.45 10.39
C TYR A 62 -11.20 -10.42 9.21
N SER A 63 -12.35 -10.91 8.77
CA SER A 63 -12.44 -11.81 7.61
C SER A 63 -11.97 -11.13 6.32
N VAL A 64 -12.34 -9.86 6.12
CA VAL A 64 -11.88 -9.07 4.96
C VAL A 64 -10.36 -8.91 5.00
N LEU A 65 -9.79 -8.60 6.15
CA LEU A 65 -8.35 -8.44 6.28
C LEU A 65 -7.60 -9.76 6.07
N GLU A 66 -8.11 -10.88 6.60
CA GLU A 66 -7.51 -12.19 6.35
C GLU A 66 -7.45 -12.51 4.86
N LYS A 67 -8.54 -12.26 4.15
CA LYS A 67 -8.62 -12.49 2.71
C LYS A 67 -7.68 -11.56 1.95
N PHE A 68 -7.65 -10.29 2.32
CA PHE A 68 -6.75 -9.30 1.72
C PHE A 68 -5.29 -9.71 1.90
N LEU A 69 -4.90 -10.10 3.10
CA LEU A 69 -3.53 -10.49 3.42
C LEU A 69 -3.15 -11.89 2.92
N SER A 70 -4.09 -12.64 2.35
CA SER A 70 -3.76 -13.86 1.62
C SER A 70 -3.24 -13.56 0.20
N VAL A 71 -3.46 -12.33 -0.28
CA VAL A 71 -3.10 -11.90 -1.64
C VAL A 71 -1.83 -11.05 -1.65
N VAL A 72 -1.55 -10.32 -0.59
CA VAL A 72 -0.38 -9.45 -0.47
C VAL A 72 0.41 -9.78 0.80
N ASP A 73 1.71 -9.52 0.76
CA ASP A 73 2.57 -9.64 1.94
C ASP A 73 2.49 -8.37 2.81
N VAL A 74 2.88 -8.50 4.06
CA VAL A 74 3.00 -7.37 4.98
C VAL A 74 4.49 -7.02 5.12
N GLY A 75 4.84 -5.80 4.74
CA GLY A 75 6.19 -5.27 4.90
C GLY A 75 6.41 -4.72 6.30
N ASP A 76 7.57 -4.99 6.89
CA ASP A 76 7.89 -4.55 8.24
C ASP A 76 8.05 -3.03 8.32
N VAL A 77 7.55 -2.45 9.40
CA VAL A 77 7.86 -1.09 9.81
C VAL A 77 8.41 -1.20 11.23
N THR A 78 9.71 -1.44 11.33
CA THR A 78 10.43 -1.56 12.59
C THR A 78 10.89 -0.18 13.08
N GLY A 79 11.56 -0.15 14.25
CA GLY A 79 12.16 1.08 14.74
C GLY A 79 13.09 1.75 13.74
N GLY A 80 13.81 0.96 12.93
CA GLY A 80 14.70 1.49 11.90
C GLY A 80 13.98 2.34 10.87
N GLU A 81 12.86 1.86 10.34
CA GLU A 81 12.05 2.60 9.37
C GLU A 81 11.42 3.85 10.00
N VAL A 82 11.00 3.75 11.26
CA VAL A 82 10.46 4.91 11.98
C VAL A 82 11.53 6.00 12.13
N PHE A 83 12.75 5.64 12.55
CA PHE A 83 13.84 6.60 12.69
C PHE A 83 14.28 7.15 11.34
N GLY A 84 14.29 6.34 10.29
CA GLY A 84 14.55 6.80 8.92
C GLY A 84 13.53 7.84 8.46
N ALA A 85 12.25 7.58 8.74
CA ALA A 85 11.18 8.52 8.42
C ALA A 85 11.36 9.85 9.17
N LEU A 86 11.72 9.80 10.46
CA LEU A 86 12.02 11.01 11.24
C LEU A 86 13.16 11.82 10.62
N LYS A 87 14.24 11.15 10.23
CA LYS A 87 15.41 11.80 9.63
C LYS A 87 15.10 12.45 8.29
N SER A 88 14.15 11.89 7.54
CA SER A 88 13.79 12.40 6.22
C SER A 88 13.22 13.81 6.26
N ARG A 89 12.61 14.20 7.39
CA ARG A 89 11.91 15.48 7.55
C ARG A 89 10.88 15.72 6.46
N ASN A 90 10.27 14.64 5.95
CA ASN A 90 9.19 14.74 4.99
C ASN A 90 7.99 15.46 5.63
N ALA A 91 7.26 16.22 4.83
CA ALA A 91 6.07 16.94 5.30
C ALA A 91 5.00 16.01 5.86
N ASP A 92 4.89 14.80 5.31
CA ASP A 92 3.98 13.76 5.80
C ASP A 92 4.79 12.59 6.35
N PHE A 93 4.65 12.35 7.66
CA PHE A 93 5.38 11.29 8.35
C PHE A 93 4.94 9.90 7.89
N GLU A 94 3.65 9.71 7.64
CA GLU A 94 3.13 8.42 7.19
C GLU A 94 3.70 8.04 5.82
N ASP A 95 3.76 8.99 4.88
CA ASP A 95 4.35 8.76 3.56
C ASP A 95 5.84 8.46 3.69
N ALA A 96 6.53 9.11 4.62
CA ALA A 96 7.94 8.82 4.89
C ALA A 96 8.12 7.38 5.41
N ALA A 97 7.24 6.91 6.29
CA ALA A 97 7.26 5.53 6.78
C ALA A 97 6.97 4.53 5.65
N GLN A 98 6.03 4.83 4.77
CA GLN A 98 5.76 4.02 3.57
C GLN A 98 6.99 3.92 2.67
N SER A 99 7.64 5.05 2.43
CA SER A 99 8.87 5.12 1.63
C SER A 99 9.99 4.25 2.23
N GLU A 100 10.17 4.32 3.55
CA GLU A 100 11.18 3.50 4.24
C GLU A 100 10.84 2.02 4.18
N CYS A 101 9.58 1.66 4.32
CA CYS A 101 9.11 0.28 4.17
C CYS A 101 9.38 -0.23 2.76
N ALA A 102 9.07 0.56 1.74
CA ALA A 102 9.32 0.21 0.34
C ALA A 102 10.80 -0.07 0.09
N ARG A 103 11.67 0.79 0.63
CA ARG A 103 13.12 0.60 0.51
C ARG A 103 13.58 -0.68 1.19
N SER A 104 13.17 -0.91 2.42
CA SER A 104 13.66 -2.05 3.20
C SER A 104 13.12 -3.38 2.72
N CYS A 105 11.93 -3.43 2.14
CA CYS A 105 11.37 -4.67 1.58
C CYS A 105 11.81 -4.94 0.13
N GLY A 106 12.60 -4.04 -0.47
CA GLY A 106 13.10 -4.23 -1.83
C GLY A 106 12.06 -4.02 -2.92
N ALA A 107 11.10 -3.13 -2.67
CA ALA A 107 10.09 -2.81 -3.67
C ALA A 107 10.70 -2.05 -4.86
N ASP A 108 10.23 -2.37 -6.06
CA ASP A 108 10.63 -1.68 -7.28
C ASP A 108 9.85 -0.38 -7.48
N TYR A 109 8.61 -0.35 -6.99
CA TYR A 109 7.73 0.82 -7.08
C TYR A 109 6.87 0.95 -5.83
N ILE A 110 6.43 2.19 -5.59
CA ILE A 110 5.32 2.48 -4.68
C ILE A 110 4.12 2.81 -5.56
N VAL A 111 3.07 1.99 -5.51
CA VAL A 111 1.85 2.25 -6.28
C VAL A 111 0.92 3.10 -5.43
N THR A 112 0.65 4.33 -5.87
CA THR A 112 -0.10 5.33 -5.12
C THR A 112 -0.85 6.26 -6.06
N ARG A 113 -1.93 6.87 -5.57
CA ARG A 113 -2.62 7.96 -6.30
C ARG A 113 -2.00 9.33 -6.02
N ASN A 114 -1.08 9.42 -5.05
CA ASN A 114 -0.46 10.67 -4.60
C ASN A 114 1.04 10.66 -4.86
N GLU A 115 1.44 10.46 -6.11
CA GLU A 115 2.85 10.35 -6.51
C GLU A 115 3.72 11.52 -6.02
N LYS A 116 3.16 12.73 -6.01
CA LYS A 116 3.87 13.95 -5.58
C LYS A 116 4.32 13.88 -4.12
N ASP A 117 3.64 13.09 -3.28
CA ASP A 117 3.99 12.96 -1.88
C ASP A 117 5.22 12.07 -1.66
N PHE A 118 5.66 11.39 -2.72
CA PHE A 118 6.81 10.48 -2.71
C PHE A 118 7.98 10.95 -3.58
N ILE A 119 8.02 12.22 -3.96
CA ILE A 119 9.10 12.76 -4.81
C ILE A 119 10.48 12.54 -4.19
N ARG A 120 10.58 12.59 -2.86
CA ARG A 120 11.84 12.41 -2.14
C ARG A 120 12.15 10.95 -1.80
N SER A 121 11.26 10.04 -2.17
CA SER A 121 11.44 8.62 -1.91
C SER A 121 12.55 8.03 -2.76
N LYS A 122 13.32 7.10 -2.20
CA LYS A 122 14.33 6.33 -2.94
C LYS A 122 13.69 5.30 -3.87
N VAL A 123 12.45 4.90 -3.59
CA VAL A 123 11.68 4.01 -4.45
C VAL A 123 10.70 4.88 -5.23
N GLN A 124 10.68 4.71 -6.55
CA GLN A 124 9.84 5.50 -7.43
C GLN A 124 8.36 5.25 -7.18
N ALA A 125 7.58 6.32 -7.05
CA ALA A 125 6.13 6.24 -6.99
C ALA A 125 5.52 6.25 -8.40
N ILE A 126 4.43 5.53 -8.57
CA ILE A 126 3.73 5.40 -9.84
C ILE A 126 2.23 5.22 -9.56
N SER A 127 1.38 5.77 -10.42
CA SER A 127 -0.06 5.58 -10.28
C SER A 127 -0.47 4.16 -10.66
N PRO A 128 -1.62 3.66 -10.16
CA PRO A 128 -2.12 2.34 -10.57
C PRO A 128 -2.27 2.21 -12.08
N ASN A 129 -2.82 3.22 -12.74
CA ASN A 129 -3.01 3.19 -14.20
C ASN A 129 -1.67 3.11 -14.95
N GLU A 130 -0.74 3.97 -14.61
CA GLU A 130 0.60 3.95 -15.24
C GLU A 130 1.32 2.65 -15.00
N PHE A 131 1.20 2.09 -13.80
CA PHE A 131 1.81 0.81 -13.49
C PHE A 131 1.23 -0.32 -14.35
N LEU A 132 -0.09 -0.36 -14.49
CA LEU A 132 -0.76 -1.37 -15.32
C LEU A 132 -0.36 -1.24 -16.80
N GLU A 133 -0.13 -0.04 -17.29
CA GLU A 133 0.33 0.20 -18.66
C GLU A 133 1.75 -0.32 -18.92
N LYS A 134 2.59 -0.39 -17.89
CA LYS A 134 3.96 -0.89 -18.01
C LYS A 134 4.03 -2.41 -18.14
N LEU A 135 2.98 -3.09 -17.77
CA LEU A 135 2.92 -4.54 -17.85
C LEU A 135 2.42 -4.96 -19.24
#